data_e52d37a0221f525fe8928d191bd2f71e
#
_entry.id   e52d37a0221f525fe8928d191bd2f71e
#
_cell.length_a   1.000
_cell.length_b   1.000
_cell.length_c   1.000
_cell.angle_alpha   90.00
_cell.angle_beta   90.00
_cell.angle_gamma   90.00
#
_symmetry.space_group_name_H-M   'P 1'
#
loop_
_entity.id
_entity.type
_entity.pdbx_description
1 polymer ?
#
loop_
_entity_poly.entity_id
_entity_poly.type
_entity_poly.pdbx_seq_one_letter_code
_entity_poly.pdbx_strand_id
1 'polypeptide(L)'
;GLEKQNVTGNISYEFGSRGTTDITAVEAEFKCVKFIIETTQALDLPIHVIKNDVYKFLQTTKSAYDIIFADPPYHLPQTSFEEIVNLVTERQLLKEEGLLIIEHSTNTKLTNHPNLVLEKRYGGSIFSFFGK
;
A
#
# COMPACT_ATOMS: atom_id res chain seq x y z
N GLY A 1 -6.48 14.67 -15.39
CA GLY A 1 -5.77 14.72 -16.64
C GLY A 1 -5.33 13.35 -17.09
N LEU A 2 -4.53 13.34 -18.10
CA LEU A 2 -4.03 12.13 -18.70
C LEU A 2 -3.31 11.25 -17.66
N GLU A 3 -2.51 11.90 -16.84
CA GLU A 3 -1.76 11.19 -15.80
C GLU A 3 -2.67 10.49 -14.82
N LYS A 4 -3.79 11.13 -14.49
CA LYS A 4 -4.73 10.55 -13.56
C LYS A 4 -5.30 9.24 -14.09
N GLN A 5 -5.70 9.25 -15.34
CA GLN A 5 -6.23 8.05 -15.97
C GLN A 5 -5.17 6.97 -16.05
N ASN A 6 -3.96 7.37 -16.42
CA ASN A 6 -2.86 6.43 -16.54
C ASN A 6 -2.52 5.80 -15.19
N VAL A 7 -2.58 6.61 -14.13
CA VAL A 7 -2.28 6.08 -12.80
C VAL A 7 -3.32 5.05 -12.39
N THR A 8 -4.61 5.32 -12.63
CA THR A 8 -5.65 4.35 -12.31
C THR A 8 -5.46 3.07 -13.13
N GLY A 9 -5.22 3.22 -14.41
CA GLY A 9 -4.94 2.08 -15.27
C GLY A 9 -3.66 1.36 -14.86
N ASN A 10 -2.65 2.13 -14.44
CA ASN A 10 -1.38 1.57 -14.02
C ASN A 10 -1.52 0.71 -12.77
N ILE A 11 -2.39 1.07 -11.85
CA ILE A 11 -2.60 0.27 -10.64
C ILE A 11 -3.15 -1.09 -10.99
N SER A 12 -4.19 -1.14 -11.82
CA SER A 12 -4.76 -2.41 -12.27
C SER A 12 -3.71 -3.23 -13.03
N TYR A 13 -2.98 -2.58 -13.89
CA TYR A 13 -1.93 -3.21 -14.66
C TYR A 13 -0.83 -3.74 -13.75
N GLU A 14 -0.41 -2.95 -12.76
CA GLU A 14 0.63 -3.35 -11.83
C GLU A 14 0.22 -4.63 -11.08
N PHE A 15 -1.02 -4.67 -10.59
CA PHE A 15 -1.48 -5.86 -9.88
C PHE A 15 -1.49 -7.08 -10.81
N GLY A 16 -2.02 -6.91 -12.01
CA GLY A 16 -2.10 -8.00 -12.97
C GLY A 16 -0.73 -8.50 -13.42
N SER A 17 0.18 -7.58 -13.74
CA SER A 17 1.50 -7.96 -14.22
C SER A 17 2.36 -8.59 -13.13
N ARG A 18 2.04 -8.33 -11.87
CA ARG A 18 2.77 -8.90 -10.72
C ARG A 18 2.17 -10.20 -10.24
N GLY A 19 1.06 -10.65 -10.84
CA GLY A 19 0.43 -11.90 -10.46
C GLY A 19 -0.20 -11.86 -9.08
N THR A 20 -0.73 -10.70 -8.68
CA THR A 20 -1.37 -10.53 -7.37
C THR A 20 -2.54 -11.49 -7.23
N THR A 21 -2.57 -12.24 -6.12
CA THR A 21 -3.65 -13.17 -5.84
C THR A 21 -4.50 -12.77 -4.64
N ASP A 22 -3.99 -11.96 -3.73
CA ASP A 22 -4.79 -11.45 -2.62
C ASP A 22 -4.20 -10.14 -2.08
N ILE A 23 -4.98 -9.50 -1.24
CA ILE A 23 -4.64 -8.19 -0.66
C ILE A 23 -4.83 -8.29 0.84
N THR A 24 -3.83 -7.86 1.61
CA THR A 24 -3.91 -7.79 3.07
C THR A 24 -3.91 -6.32 3.48
N ALA A 25 -5.01 -5.89 4.08
CA ALA A 25 -5.20 -4.49 4.50
C ALA A 25 -5.13 -4.40 6.02
N VAL A 26 -4.15 -3.69 6.54
CA VAL A 26 -3.87 -3.59 7.97
C VAL A 26 -4.32 -2.23 8.49
N GLU A 27 -5.16 -2.24 9.52
CA GLU A 27 -5.70 -1.03 10.14
C GLU A 27 -6.49 -0.18 9.14
N ALA A 28 -7.04 -0.85 8.12
CA ALA A 28 -7.69 -0.13 7.02
C ALA A 28 -9.11 0.25 7.37
N GLU A 29 -9.47 1.48 7.04
CA GLU A 29 -10.83 1.97 7.15
C GLU A 29 -11.58 1.65 5.86
N PHE A 30 -12.91 1.80 5.92
CA PHE A 30 -13.78 1.54 4.78
C PHE A 30 -13.34 2.31 3.53
N LYS A 31 -12.93 3.54 3.71
CA LYS A 31 -12.48 4.40 2.62
C LYS A 31 -11.31 3.78 1.85
N CYS A 32 -10.40 3.14 2.55
CA CYS A 32 -9.22 2.52 1.92
C CYS A 32 -9.59 1.26 1.17
N VAL A 33 -10.48 0.46 1.74
CA VAL A 33 -10.98 -0.73 1.06
C VAL A 33 -11.70 -0.32 -0.23
N LYS A 34 -12.50 0.75 -0.14
CA LYS A 34 -13.20 1.28 -1.29
C LYS A 34 -12.24 1.74 -2.38
N PHE A 35 -11.15 2.41 -1.99
CA PHE A 35 -10.12 2.83 -2.94
C PHE A 35 -9.56 1.61 -3.70
N ILE A 36 -9.23 0.54 -2.99
CA ILE A 36 -8.70 -0.65 -3.61
C ILE A 36 -9.67 -1.19 -4.65
N ILE A 37 -10.93 -1.32 -4.27
CA ILE A 37 -11.94 -1.88 -5.16
C ILE A 37 -12.13 -1.00 -6.39
N GLU A 38 -12.26 0.31 -6.19
CA GLU A 38 -12.57 1.23 -7.29
C GLU A 38 -11.41 1.43 -8.26
N THR A 39 -10.18 1.47 -7.75
CA THR A 39 -9.04 1.81 -8.59
C THR A 39 -8.36 0.60 -9.18
N THR A 40 -8.51 -0.57 -8.57
CA THR A 40 -7.82 -1.77 -9.04
C THR A 40 -8.76 -2.81 -9.63
N GLN A 41 -10.07 -2.59 -9.51
CA GLN A 41 -11.07 -3.55 -9.92
C GLN A 41 -10.84 -4.91 -9.25
N ALA A 42 -10.41 -4.87 -8.00
CA ALA A 42 -10.02 -6.06 -7.26
C ALA A 42 -11.24 -6.81 -6.70
N LEU A 43 -12.39 -6.74 -7.38
CA LEU A 43 -13.59 -7.44 -6.93
C LEU A 43 -13.39 -8.95 -6.87
N ASP A 44 -12.54 -9.47 -7.72
CA ASP A 44 -12.26 -10.90 -7.79
C ASP A 44 -11.10 -11.32 -6.89
N LEU A 45 -10.48 -10.36 -6.20
CA LEU A 45 -9.36 -10.68 -5.32
C LEU A 45 -9.83 -10.65 -3.86
N PRO A 46 -9.48 -11.66 -3.08
CA PRO A 46 -9.80 -11.60 -1.65
C PRO A 46 -9.06 -10.46 -0.98
N ILE A 47 -9.78 -9.73 -0.13
CA ILE A 47 -9.20 -8.65 0.66
C ILE A 47 -9.32 -9.04 2.13
N HIS A 48 -8.18 -9.28 2.76
CA HIS A 48 -8.13 -9.69 4.16
C HIS A 48 -7.86 -8.45 5.01
N VAL A 49 -8.85 -8.06 5.82
CA VAL A 49 -8.72 -6.87 6.68
C VAL A 49 -8.25 -7.31 8.05
N ILE A 50 -7.12 -6.77 8.48
CA ILE A 50 -6.54 -7.10 9.78
C ILE A 50 -6.69 -5.88 10.68
N LYS A 51 -7.39 -6.06 11.80
CA LYS A 51 -7.61 -5.02 12.80
C LYS A 51 -6.49 -5.09 13.84
N ASN A 52 -5.38 -4.47 13.52
CA ASN A 52 -4.22 -4.45 14.38
C ASN A 52 -3.41 -3.19 14.09
N ASP A 53 -2.62 -2.77 15.05
CA ASP A 53 -1.67 -1.67 14.83
C ASP A 53 -0.70 -2.10 13.72
N VAL A 54 -0.45 -1.19 12.78
CA VAL A 54 0.39 -1.49 11.62
C VAL A 54 1.78 -1.96 12.06
N TYR A 55 2.39 -1.23 12.99
CA TYR A 55 3.76 -1.57 13.41
C TYR A 55 3.81 -2.92 14.09
N LYS A 56 2.85 -3.19 14.95
CA LYS A 56 2.80 -4.46 15.66
C LYS A 56 2.61 -5.61 14.67
N PHE A 57 1.74 -5.43 13.69
CA PHE A 57 1.54 -6.43 12.66
C PHE A 57 2.85 -6.67 11.88
N LEU A 58 3.49 -5.59 11.43
CA LEU A 58 4.71 -5.71 10.63
C LEU A 58 5.88 -6.27 11.42
N GLN A 59 5.88 -6.07 12.73
CA GLN A 59 6.94 -6.58 13.59
C GLN A 59 6.77 -8.06 13.93
N THR A 60 5.54 -8.57 13.88
CA THR A 60 5.26 -9.91 14.38
C THR A 60 4.85 -10.91 13.31
N THR A 61 4.35 -10.46 12.16
CA THR A 61 3.93 -11.38 11.11
C THR A 61 5.14 -12.14 10.57
N LYS A 62 4.92 -13.41 10.21
CA LYS A 62 5.97 -14.28 9.68
C LYS A 62 5.71 -14.72 8.26
N SER A 63 4.70 -14.14 7.64
CA SER A 63 4.35 -14.46 6.26
C SER A 63 4.89 -13.42 5.30
N ALA A 64 4.94 -13.76 4.04
CA ALA A 64 5.18 -12.81 2.96
C ALA A 64 3.87 -12.64 2.19
N TYR A 65 3.67 -11.46 1.66
CA TYR A 65 2.38 -11.06 1.09
C TYR A 65 2.52 -10.56 -0.34
N ASP A 66 1.47 -10.75 -1.13
CA ASP A 66 1.40 -10.14 -2.46
C ASP A 66 1.20 -8.64 -2.34
N ILE A 67 0.25 -8.22 -1.52
CA ILE A 67 -0.04 -6.82 -1.29
C ILE A 67 -0.26 -6.61 0.19
N ILE A 68 0.46 -5.64 0.76
CA ILE A 68 0.19 -5.14 2.10
C ILE A 68 -0.31 -3.71 1.94
N PHE A 69 -1.51 -3.44 2.42
CA PHE A 69 -2.07 -2.10 2.43
C PHE A 69 -2.07 -1.59 3.86
N ALA A 70 -1.35 -0.51 4.14
CA ALA A 70 -1.24 0.06 5.48
C ALA A 70 -1.88 1.43 5.53
N ASP A 71 -2.70 1.66 6.56
CA ASP A 71 -3.44 2.90 6.73
C ASP A 71 -3.21 3.47 8.13
N PRO A 72 -1.98 3.93 8.41
CA PRO A 72 -1.68 4.47 9.74
C PRO A 72 -2.30 5.84 9.95
N PRO A 73 -2.39 6.32 11.20
CA PRO A 73 -2.94 7.64 11.45
C PRO A 73 -2.17 8.74 10.74
N TYR A 74 -2.89 9.74 10.26
CA TYR A 74 -2.30 10.84 9.49
C TYR A 74 -1.34 11.70 10.28
N HIS A 75 -1.54 11.80 11.60
CA HIS A 75 -0.76 12.72 12.43
C HIS A 75 0.64 12.22 12.76
N LEU A 76 0.98 11.02 12.34
CA LEU A 76 2.30 10.47 12.64
C LEU A 76 3.39 11.26 11.92
N PRO A 77 4.58 11.37 12.51
CA PRO A 77 5.68 12.08 11.85
C PRO A 77 6.19 11.32 10.63
N GLN A 78 6.87 12.02 9.78
CA GLN A 78 7.44 11.48 8.54
C GLN A 78 8.23 10.20 8.79
N THR A 79 9.05 10.18 9.83
CA THR A 79 9.90 9.04 10.13
C THR A 79 9.11 7.77 10.44
N SER A 80 7.91 7.93 10.98
CA SER A 80 7.05 6.78 11.27
C SER A 80 6.57 6.10 9.99
N PHE A 81 6.27 6.88 8.97
CA PHE A 81 5.87 6.31 7.67
C PHE A 81 7.05 5.62 6.99
N GLU A 82 8.24 6.23 7.10
CA GLU A 82 9.45 5.62 6.55
C GLU A 82 9.78 4.30 7.24
N GLU A 83 9.49 4.22 8.54
CA GLU A 83 9.73 3.01 9.30
C GLU A 83 8.87 1.85 8.78
N ILE A 84 7.64 2.13 8.35
CA ILE A 84 6.78 1.09 7.78
C ILE A 84 7.47 0.46 6.56
N VAL A 85 7.99 1.28 5.66
CA VAL A 85 8.68 0.79 4.48
C VAL A 85 9.89 -0.03 4.88
N ASN A 86 10.67 0.47 5.84
CA ASN A 86 11.89 -0.22 6.28
C ASN A 86 11.58 -1.57 6.92
N LEU A 87 10.53 -1.65 7.73
CA LEU A 87 10.14 -2.93 8.33
C LEU A 87 9.79 -3.97 7.28
N VAL A 88 9.01 -3.54 6.29
CA VAL A 88 8.59 -4.45 5.22
C VAL A 88 9.81 -4.94 4.42
N THR A 89 10.73 -4.02 4.13
CA THR A 89 11.92 -4.36 3.36
C THR A 89 12.88 -5.25 4.16
N GLU A 90 13.18 -4.86 5.39
CA GLU A 90 14.16 -5.58 6.21
C GLU A 90 13.67 -6.95 6.60
N ARG A 91 12.39 -7.12 6.89
CA ARG A 91 11.83 -8.39 7.27
C ARG A 91 11.37 -9.23 6.08
N GLN A 92 11.52 -8.70 4.87
CA GLN A 92 11.19 -9.40 3.63
C GLN A 92 9.74 -9.89 3.63
N LEU A 93 8.82 -8.95 3.90
CA LEU A 93 7.41 -9.28 4.04
C LEU A 93 6.64 -9.27 2.72
N LEU A 94 7.30 -8.94 1.61
CA LEU A 94 6.68 -8.99 0.30
C LEU A 94 7.20 -10.18 -0.48
N LYS A 95 6.28 -10.86 -1.15
CA LYS A 95 6.66 -11.89 -2.12
C LYS A 95 7.35 -11.24 -3.30
N GLU A 96 7.95 -12.05 -4.15
CA GLU A 96 8.48 -11.57 -5.42
C GLU A 96 7.37 -10.82 -6.13
N GLU A 97 7.66 -9.64 -6.64
CA GLU A 97 6.68 -8.79 -7.29
C GLU A 97 5.60 -8.22 -6.37
N GLY A 98 5.72 -8.38 -5.05
CA GLY A 98 4.76 -7.84 -4.11
C GLY A 98 4.87 -6.33 -3.97
N LEU A 99 3.81 -5.71 -3.42
CA LEU A 99 3.76 -4.26 -3.21
C LEU A 99 3.27 -3.92 -1.82
N LEU A 100 3.88 -2.90 -1.24
CA LEU A 100 3.38 -2.24 -0.04
C LEU A 100 2.71 -0.95 -0.47
N ILE A 101 1.49 -0.71 -0.01
CA ILE A 101 0.76 0.50 -0.31
C ILE A 101 0.47 1.22 1.00
N ILE A 102 0.86 2.49 1.10
CA ILE A 102 0.63 3.28 2.30
C ILE A 102 -0.24 4.48 1.95
N GLU A 103 -1.31 4.68 2.70
CA GLU A 103 -2.10 5.91 2.61
C GLU A 103 -1.51 6.93 3.58
N HIS A 104 -1.29 8.16 3.10
CA HIS A 104 -0.76 9.24 3.93
C HIS A 104 -1.24 10.58 3.43
N SER A 105 -1.02 11.62 4.24
CA SER A 105 -1.42 12.97 3.85
C SER A 105 -0.40 13.58 2.90
N THR A 106 -0.78 14.72 2.32
CA THR A 106 0.13 15.46 1.44
C THR A 106 1.32 16.07 2.19
N ASN A 107 1.24 16.11 3.52
CA ASN A 107 2.35 16.63 4.34
C ASN A 107 3.48 15.62 4.47
N THR A 108 3.22 14.36 4.24
CA THR A 108 4.24 13.31 4.29
C THR A 108 4.80 13.12 2.89
N LYS A 109 6.12 13.13 2.78
CA LYS A 109 6.80 13.02 1.48
C LYS A 109 7.63 11.75 1.44
N LEU A 110 7.20 10.79 0.63
CA LEU A 110 7.91 9.52 0.49
C LEU A 110 8.54 9.36 -0.90
N THR A 111 8.57 10.45 -1.67
CA THR A 111 9.02 10.41 -3.07
C THR A 111 10.51 10.10 -3.24
N ASN A 112 11.30 10.30 -2.20
CA ASN A 112 12.74 10.04 -2.28
C ASN A 112 13.12 8.63 -1.90
N HIS A 113 12.16 7.81 -1.51
CA HIS A 113 12.48 6.46 -1.10
C HIS A 113 12.84 5.60 -2.32
N PRO A 114 13.97 4.85 -2.26
CA PRO A 114 14.45 4.11 -3.44
C PRO A 114 13.50 2.99 -3.89
N ASN A 115 12.63 2.50 -3.01
CA ASN A 115 11.71 1.42 -3.36
C ASN A 115 10.37 1.92 -3.88
N LEU A 116 10.17 3.23 -3.99
CA LEU A 116 8.91 3.78 -4.48
C LEU A 116 8.71 3.43 -5.96
N VAL A 117 7.56 2.85 -6.27
CA VAL A 117 7.20 2.48 -7.64
C VAL A 117 6.32 3.55 -8.27
N LEU A 118 5.28 3.95 -7.55
CA LEU A 118 4.40 5.01 -8.03
C LEU A 118 3.65 5.63 -6.87
N GLU A 119 3.02 6.75 -7.14
CA GLU A 119 2.26 7.52 -6.17
C GLU A 119 0.94 7.90 -6.82
N LYS A 120 -0.15 7.77 -6.07
CA LYS A 120 -1.48 8.08 -6.58
C LYS A 120 -2.21 9.00 -5.62
N ARG A 121 -2.65 10.14 -6.11
CA ARG A 121 -3.49 11.04 -5.32
C ARG A 121 -4.95 10.63 -5.49
N TYR A 122 -5.67 10.46 -4.40
CA TYR A 122 -7.05 10.04 -4.41
C TYR A 122 -7.80 10.74 -3.27
N GLY A 123 -8.77 11.59 -3.61
CA GLY A 123 -9.43 12.44 -2.62
C GLY A 123 -8.39 13.36 -2.00
N GLY A 124 -8.37 13.48 -0.70
CA GLY A 124 -7.40 14.30 0.01
C GLY A 124 -6.16 13.54 0.45
N SER A 125 -5.98 12.31 -0.05
CA SER A 125 -4.91 11.44 0.41
C SER A 125 -3.93 11.12 -0.71
N ILE A 126 -2.77 10.61 -0.33
CA ILE A 126 -1.81 10.05 -1.27
C ILE A 126 -1.64 8.58 -0.93
N PHE A 127 -1.59 7.76 -1.98
CA PHE A 127 -1.30 6.34 -1.85
C PHE A 127 0.03 6.10 -2.52
N SER A 128 1.03 5.71 -1.74
CA SER A 128 2.38 5.45 -2.23
C SER A 128 2.62 3.95 -2.30
N PHE A 129 3.18 3.49 -3.39
CA PHE A 129 3.36 2.08 -3.70
C PHE A 129 4.84 1.77 -3.71
N PHE A 130 5.26 0.79 -2.92
CA PHE A 130 6.66 0.42 -2.78
C PHE A 130 6.85 -1.03 -3.18
N GLY A 131 7.88 -1.29 -3.98
CA GLY A 131 8.26 -2.63 -4.35
C GLY A 131 9.27 -3.23 -3.39
N LYS A 132 9.67 -4.45 -3.71
CA LYS A 132 10.65 -5.18 -2.93
C LYS A 132 12.06 -4.63 -3.11
#